data_2c5654519a57bb5081c972f08ea2bbad
#
_entry.id   2c5654519a57bb5081c972f08ea2bbad
#
_cell.length_a   1.000
_cell.length_b   1.000
_cell.length_c   1.000
_cell.angle_alpha   90.00
_cell.angle_beta   90.00
_cell.angle_gamma   90.00
#
_symmetry.space_group_name_H-M   'P 1'
#
loop_
_entity.id
_entity.type
_entity.pdbx_description
1 polymer ?
#
loop_
_entity_poly.entity_id
_entity_poly.type
_entity_poly.pdbx_seq_one_letter_code
_entity_poly.pdbx_strand_id
1 'polypeptide(L)'
;FYSTLNDSKSSAIKIQLENYLSKNYEPMSVFYHDSLMLFASGSNDTLHYSDVFEGIELHHALFSNIDIPMKNGDLHVETSNYGGEVWSKAYFTWNAKGRFSKQNVSNTVHIAYRWAGDRVIEVHHYSDRTAFENEISLYSEINNK
;
A
#
# COMPACT_ATOMS: atom_id res chain seq x y z
N PHE A 1 18.82 4.92 18.38
CA PHE A 1 17.74 5.27 17.46
C PHE A 1 18.26 6.19 16.37
N TYR A 2 17.95 5.87 15.14
CA TYR A 2 18.41 6.61 13.96
C TYR A 2 17.28 6.69 12.93
N SER A 3 17.06 7.87 12.34
CA SER A 3 16.02 8.12 11.36
C SER A 3 16.52 9.02 10.24
N THR A 4 16.08 8.75 8.99
CA THR A 4 16.41 9.59 7.83
C THR A 4 15.27 9.57 6.80
N LEU A 5 15.11 10.70 6.10
CA LEU A 5 14.06 10.88 5.09
C LEU A 5 14.51 10.55 3.66
N ASN A 6 15.81 10.60 3.37
CA ASN A 6 16.33 10.52 2.00
C ASN A 6 17.33 9.39 1.78
N ASP A 7 17.20 8.30 2.52
CA ASP A 7 18.05 7.13 2.30
C ASP A 7 17.51 6.24 1.16
N SER A 8 18.29 5.22 0.80
CA SER A 8 17.93 4.30 -0.28
C SER A 8 16.65 3.51 -0.01
N LYS A 9 16.39 3.16 1.26
CA LYS A 9 15.18 2.43 1.64
C LYS A 9 13.94 3.31 1.54
N SER A 10 14.03 4.56 2.00
CA SER A 10 12.93 5.52 1.85
C SER A 10 12.63 5.80 0.38
N SER A 11 13.66 5.91 -0.46
CA SER A 11 13.48 6.07 -1.90
C SER A 11 12.83 4.84 -2.54
N ALA A 12 13.17 3.64 -2.08
CA ALA A 12 12.56 2.41 -2.56
C ALA A 12 11.07 2.35 -2.26
N ILE A 13 10.63 2.88 -1.13
CA ILE A 13 9.19 2.96 -0.80
C ILE A 13 8.46 3.85 -1.81
N LYS A 14 9.03 5.02 -2.13
CA LYS A 14 8.43 5.91 -3.12
C LYS A 14 8.28 5.21 -4.48
N ILE A 15 9.33 4.54 -4.92
CA ILE A 15 9.33 3.78 -6.18
C ILE A 15 8.26 2.68 -6.14
N GLN A 16 8.12 2.01 -5.00
CA GLN A 16 7.10 0.98 -4.82
C GLN A 16 5.69 1.54 -4.97
N LEU A 17 5.41 2.71 -4.41
CA LEU A 17 4.11 3.36 -4.55
C LEU A 17 3.84 3.75 -6.01
N GLU A 18 4.87 4.22 -6.73
CA GLU A 18 4.76 4.51 -8.16
C GLU A 18 4.46 3.23 -8.97
N ASN A 19 5.10 2.12 -8.63
CA ASN A 19 4.85 0.82 -9.26
C ASN A 19 3.43 0.31 -8.97
N TYR A 20 2.91 0.55 -7.78
CA TYR A 20 1.53 0.25 -7.43
C TYR A 20 0.55 1.02 -8.35
N LEU A 21 0.79 2.31 -8.56
CA LEU A 21 -0.07 3.14 -9.40
C LEU A 21 -0.07 2.67 -10.85
N SER A 22 1.07 2.24 -11.37
CA SER A 22 1.23 1.81 -12.75
C SER A 22 1.01 0.31 -12.97
N LYS A 23 0.82 -0.46 -11.92
CA LYS A 23 0.75 -1.94 -11.92
C LYS A 23 2.00 -2.57 -12.54
N ASN A 24 3.14 -2.01 -12.23
CA ASN A 24 4.43 -2.55 -12.69
C ASN A 24 4.93 -3.60 -11.71
N TYR A 25 4.54 -4.86 -11.93
CA TYR A 25 4.72 -5.94 -10.95
C TYR A 25 6.13 -6.53 -10.92
N GLU A 26 6.88 -6.43 -12.01
CA GLU A 26 8.22 -7.04 -12.06
C GLU A 26 9.15 -6.49 -10.96
N PRO A 27 9.35 -5.17 -10.83
CA PRO A 27 10.16 -4.66 -9.72
C PRO A 27 9.52 -4.89 -8.35
N MET A 28 8.20 -4.97 -8.26
CA MET A 28 7.52 -5.27 -6.99
C MET A 28 7.81 -6.69 -6.52
N SER A 29 8.02 -7.62 -7.44
CA SER A 29 8.29 -9.03 -7.11
C SER A 29 9.60 -9.21 -6.35
N VAL A 30 10.56 -8.31 -6.54
CA VAL A 30 11.85 -8.34 -5.83
C VAL A 30 11.91 -7.36 -4.66
N PHE A 31 10.96 -6.45 -4.55
CA PHE A 31 10.82 -5.56 -3.40
C PHE A 31 10.34 -6.31 -2.15
N TYR A 32 9.37 -7.21 -2.33
CA TYR A 32 8.84 -8.01 -1.24
C TYR A 32 9.61 -9.31 -1.06
N HIS A 33 9.79 -9.69 0.21
CA HIS A 33 10.37 -10.98 0.57
C HIS A 33 9.36 -12.11 0.31
N ASP A 34 9.85 -13.29 -0.07
CA ASP A 34 8.99 -14.47 -0.33
C ASP A 34 8.16 -14.88 0.89
N SER A 35 8.66 -14.60 2.10
CA SER A 35 7.98 -14.90 3.36
C SER A 35 7.20 -13.70 3.92
N LEU A 36 6.81 -12.77 3.07
CA LEU A 36 6.08 -11.56 3.46
C LEU A 36 4.83 -11.89 4.28
N MET A 37 4.63 -11.09 5.33
CA MET A 37 3.38 -11.02 6.08
C MET A 37 2.85 -9.60 6.00
N LEU A 38 1.60 -9.44 5.59
CA LEU A 38 0.95 -8.14 5.49
C LEU A 38 -0.30 -8.13 6.37
N PHE A 39 -0.40 -7.10 7.19
CA PHE A 39 -1.52 -6.88 8.10
C PHE A 39 -2.20 -5.56 7.73
N ALA A 40 -3.51 -5.60 7.59
CA ALA A 40 -4.31 -4.41 7.29
C ALA A 40 -5.25 -4.08 8.45
N SER A 41 -5.37 -2.80 8.78
CA SER A 41 -6.30 -2.35 9.82
C SER A 41 -7.74 -2.75 9.45
N GLY A 42 -8.50 -3.16 10.44
CA GLY A 42 -9.89 -3.60 10.23
C GLY A 42 -10.03 -5.02 9.68
N SER A 43 -8.92 -5.75 9.52
CA SER A 43 -8.94 -7.14 9.06
C SER A 43 -8.19 -8.02 10.07
N ASN A 44 -8.70 -9.23 10.27
CA ASN A 44 -8.03 -10.24 11.11
C ASN A 44 -7.17 -11.20 10.27
N ASP A 45 -7.19 -11.05 8.96
CA ASP A 45 -6.46 -11.93 8.06
C ASP A 45 -5.00 -11.47 7.92
N THR A 46 -4.08 -12.43 7.89
CA THR A 46 -2.70 -12.20 7.51
C THR A 46 -2.57 -12.51 6.02
N LEU A 47 -2.12 -11.52 5.24
CA LEU A 47 -1.89 -11.70 3.83
C LEU A 47 -0.42 -12.04 3.58
N HIS A 48 -0.15 -12.73 2.48
CA HIS A 48 1.17 -13.22 2.13
C HIS A 48 1.61 -12.67 0.76
N TYR A 49 2.79 -13.06 0.30
CA TYR A 49 3.42 -12.53 -0.91
C TYR A 49 2.48 -12.52 -2.13
N SER A 50 1.81 -13.64 -2.42
CA SER A 50 0.92 -13.73 -3.58
C SER A 50 -0.34 -12.87 -3.45
N ASP A 51 -0.80 -12.65 -2.22
CA ASP A 51 -2.01 -11.85 -1.95
C ASP A 51 -1.83 -10.38 -2.29
N VAL A 52 -0.60 -9.86 -2.25
CA VAL A 52 -0.30 -8.46 -2.56
C VAL A 52 -0.72 -8.12 -3.98
N PHE A 53 -0.36 -8.97 -4.94
CA PHE A 53 -0.65 -8.73 -6.36
C PHE A 53 -2.13 -8.85 -6.66
N GLU A 54 -2.80 -9.83 -6.05
CA GLU A 54 -4.25 -9.98 -6.15
C GLU A 54 -4.96 -8.75 -5.56
N GLY A 55 -4.47 -8.22 -4.44
CA GLY A 55 -5.01 -7.02 -3.82
C GLY A 55 -4.86 -5.79 -4.70
N ILE A 56 -3.72 -5.63 -5.36
CA ILE A 56 -3.49 -4.51 -6.28
C ILE A 56 -4.44 -4.60 -7.49
N GLU A 57 -4.58 -5.80 -8.07
CA GLU A 57 -5.53 -6.02 -9.16
C GLU A 57 -6.97 -5.67 -8.74
N LEU A 58 -7.34 -6.05 -7.52
CA LEU A 58 -8.65 -5.74 -6.99
C LEU A 58 -8.85 -4.23 -6.83
N HIS A 59 -7.86 -3.51 -6.30
CA HIS A 59 -7.90 -2.05 -6.17
C HIS A 59 -8.18 -1.40 -7.54
N HIS A 60 -7.44 -1.79 -8.57
CA HIS A 60 -7.60 -1.22 -9.91
C HIS A 60 -8.89 -1.68 -10.61
N ALA A 61 -9.47 -2.80 -10.19
CA ALA A 61 -10.77 -3.25 -10.68
C ALA A 61 -11.93 -2.49 -10.04
N LEU A 62 -11.77 -2.10 -8.77
CA LEU A 62 -12.83 -1.40 -8.01
C LEU A 62 -12.78 0.12 -8.17
N PHE A 63 -11.60 0.68 -8.45
CA PHE A 63 -11.40 2.13 -8.48
C PHE A 63 -10.73 2.58 -9.78
N SER A 64 -11.12 3.76 -10.24
CA SER A 64 -10.45 4.47 -11.32
C SER A 64 -9.77 5.71 -10.78
N ASN A 65 -8.87 6.29 -11.59
CA ASN A 65 -8.15 7.52 -11.23
C ASN A 65 -7.41 7.43 -9.89
N ILE A 66 -6.84 6.25 -9.61
CA ILE A 66 -6.05 6.07 -8.39
C ILE A 66 -4.82 6.96 -8.48
N ASP A 67 -4.61 7.79 -7.47
CA ASP A 67 -3.50 8.73 -7.41
C ASP A 67 -2.98 8.88 -5.98
N ILE A 68 -1.67 9.04 -5.86
CA ILE A 68 -1.00 9.33 -4.61
C ILE A 68 -0.14 10.58 -4.86
N PRO A 69 -0.58 11.78 -4.41
CA PRO A 69 0.24 12.98 -4.55
C PRO A 69 1.57 12.80 -3.82
N MET A 70 2.67 13.16 -4.49
CA MET A 70 4.02 12.93 -3.96
C MET A 70 4.88 14.20 -3.92
N LYS A 71 4.31 15.37 -4.29
CA LYS A 71 5.04 16.64 -4.34
C LYS A 71 4.83 17.45 -3.08
N ASN A 72 5.79 18.30 -2.77
CA ASN A 72 5.66 19.35 -1.73
C ASN A 72 5.31 18.80 -0.33
N GLY A 73 5.83 17.63 0.01
CA GLY A 73 5.58 17.02 1.32
C GLY A 73 4.31 16.20 1.42
N ASP A 74 3.59 15.99 0.31
CA ASP A 74 2.39 15.16 0.28
C ASP A 74 2.68 13.69 0.63
N LEU A 75 3.87 13.22 0.25
CA LEU A 75 4.37 11.92 0.65
C LEU A 75 5.52 12.11 1.63
N HIS A 76 5.37 11.56 2.82
CA HIS A 76 6.41 11.55 3.84
C HIS A 76 6.86 10.10 4.07
N VAL A 77 8.16 9.83 3.91
CA VAL A 77 8.74 8.51 4.19
C VAL A 77 9.96 8.70 5.09
N GLU A 78 10.03 7.93 6.14
CA GLU A 78 11.21 7.91 7.01
C GLU A 78 11.62 6.47 7.29
N THR A 79 12.93 6.24 7.47
CA THR A 79 13.47 4.92 7.80
C THR A 79 14.26 5.02 9.10
N SER A 80 14.01 4.10 10.02
CA SER A 80 14.61 4.09 11.36
C SER A 80 15.13 2.72 11.69
N ASN A 81 16.16 2.67 12.54
CA ASN A 81 16.73 1.44 13.07
C ASN A 81 16.40 1.38 14.58
N TYR A 82 15.70 0.33 14.98
CA TYR A 82 15.31 0.08 16.38
C TYR A 82 15.96 -1.21 16.84
N GLY A 83 17.17 -1.11 17.42
CA GLY A 83 17.84 -2.27 17.98
C GLY A 83 18.17 -3.36 16.94
N GLY A 84 18.47 -2.97 15.71
CA GLY A 84 18.77 -3.90 14.61
C GLY A 84 17.61 -4.17 13.67
N GLU A 85 16.38 -3.83 14.06
CA GLU A 85 15.24 -3.91 13.16
C GLU A 85 15.12 -2.59 12.37
N VAL A 86 15.05 -2.70 11.06
CA VAL A 86 14.93 -1.52 10.18
C VAL A 86 13.49 -1.42 9.70
N TRP A 87 12.88 -0.26 9.95
CA TRP A 87 11.51 0.04 9.58
C TRP A 87 11.45 1.30 8.72
N SER A 88 10.68 1.26 7.64
CA SER A 88 10.30 2.46 6.89
C SER A 88 8.83 2.74 7.14
N LYS A 89 8.48 4.02 7.31
CA LYS A 89 7.10 4.45 7.54
C LYS A 89 6.70 5.47 6.50
N ALA A 90 5.59 5.24 5.83
CA ALA A 90 5.06 6.13 4.79
C ALA A 90 3.73 6.73 5.23
N TYR A 91 3.55 8.02 4.97
CA TYR A 91 2.32 8.76 5.24
C TYR A 91 1.95 9.49 3.96
N PHE A 92 0.73 9.27 3.47
CA PHE A 92 0.30 9.88 2.22
C PHE A 92 -1.22 9.90 2.11
N THR A 93 -1.72 10.58 1.08
CA THR A 93 -3.14 10.57 0.72
C THR A 93 -3.34 9.68 -0.50
N TRP A 94 -4.33 8.83 -0.44
CA TRP A 94 -4.74 7.96 -1.54
C TRP A 94 -6.07 8.47 -2.08
N ASN A 95 -6.09 8.87 -3.35
CA ASN A 95 -7.27 9.41 -4.02
C ASN A 95 -7.71 8.46 -5.12
N ALA A 96 -9.03 8.31 -5.29
CA ALA A 96 -9.57 7.48 -6.35
C ALA A 96 -11.04 7.80 -6.58
N LYS A 97 -11.62 7.17 -7.57
CA LYS A 97 -13.07 7.20 -7.83
C LYS A 97 -13.58 5.76 -7.87
N GLY A 98 -14.61 5.47 -7.09
CA GLY A 98 -15.27 4.16 -7.13
C GLY A 98 -15.89 3.91 -8.50
N ARG A 99 -15.58 2.77 -9.12
CA ARG A 99 -16.13 2.45 -10.45
C ARG A 99 -17.63 2.18 -10.39
N PHE A 100 -18.12 1.67 -9.27
CA PHE A 100 -19.52 1.26 -9.09
C PHE A 100 -20.34 2.33 -8.36
N SER A 101 -19.80 2.93 -7.31
CA SER A 101 -20.48 4.01 -6.56
C SER A 101 -20.43 5.35 -7.29
N LYS A 102 -19.42 5.55 -8.15
CA LYS A 102 -19.12 6.83 -8.81
C LYS A 102 -18.71 7.93 -7.83
N GLN A 103 -18.37 7.56 -6.60
CA GLN A 103 -17.98 8.51 -5.55
C GLN A 103 -16.47 8.72 -5.55
N ASN A 104 -16.07 9.97 -5.32
CA ASN A 104 -14.67 10.30 -5.10
C ASN A 104 -14.27 9.90 -3.68
N VAL A 105 -13.08 9.32 -3.56
CA VAL A 105 -12.53 8.86 -2.28
C VAL A 105 -11.20 9.55 -2.05
N SER A 106 -10.97 9.99 -0.82
CA SER A 106 -9.68 10.53 -0.38
C SER A 106 -9.39 9.97 1.01
N ASN A 107 -8.41 9.10 1.10
CA ASN A 107 -8.01 8.46 2.37
C ASN A 107 -6.62 8.89 2.79
N THR A 108 -6.46 9.15 4.08
CA THR A 108 -5.14 9.25 4.70
C THR A 108 -4.64 7.83 4.96
N VAL A 109 -3.44 7.52 4.50
CA VAL A 109 -2.85 6.19 4.61
C VAL A 109 -1.52 6.26 5.36
N HIS A 110 -1.32 5.30 6.25
CA HIS A 110 -0.05 5.08 6.93
C HIS A 110 0.34 3.62 6.72
N ILE A 111 1.56 3.39 6.24
CA ILE A 111 2.09 2.03 6.07
C ILE A 111 3.45 1.93 6.74
N ALA A 112 3.64 0.88 7.54
CA ALA A 112 4.92 0.55 8.15
C ALA A 112 5.48 -0.69 7.47
N TYR A 113 6.75 -0.62 7.05
CA TYR A 113 7.45 -1.69 6.34
C TYR A 113 8.67 -2.11 7.16
N ARG A 114 8.78 -3.40 7.47
CA ARG A 114 9.99 -3.93 8.09
C ARG A 114 10.86 -4.60 7.04
N TRP A 115 12.15 -4.31 7.08
CA TRP A 115 13.11 -4.81 6.11
C TRP A 115 13.84 -6.06 6.62
N ALA A 116 14.05 -7.02 5.72
CA ALA A 116 14.98 -8.13 5.90
C ALA A 116 16.01 -7.99 4.79
N GLY A 117 17.16 -7.36 5.08
CA GLY A 117 18.13 -6.99 4.06
C GLY A 117 17.53 -5.99 3.08
N ASP A 118 17.51 -6.35 1.80
CA ASP A 118 17.02 -5.48 0.73
C ASP A 118 15.54 -5.66 0.41
N ARG A 119 14.85 -6.53 1.14
CA ARG A 119 13.45 -6.85 0.85
C ARG A 119 12.57 -6.58 2.06
N VAL A 120 11.33 -6.19 1.79
CA VAL A 120 10.32 -5.98 2.84
C VAL A 120 9.70 -7.32 3.20
N ILE A 121 9.73 -7.65 4.49
CA ILE A 121 9.22 -8.93 5.01
C ILE A 121 7.94 -8.79 5.83
N GLU A 122 7.64 -7.58 6.30
CA GLU A 122 6.44 -7.33 7.09
C GLU A 122 5.88 -5.96 6.76
N VAL A 123 4.55 -5.89 6.58
CA VAL A 123 3.86 -4.64 6.25
C VAL A 123 2.65 -4.50 7.17
N HIS A 124 2.49 -3.32 7.74
CA HIS A 124 1.30 -2.93 8.49
C HIS A 124 0.65 -1.76 7.78
N HIS A 125 -0.55 -1.96 7.25
CA HIS A 125 -1.28 -0.99 6.45
C HIS A 125 -2.44 -0.44 7.26
N TYR A 126 -2.51 0.88 7.43
CA TYR A 126 -3.55 1.57 8.20
C TYR A 126 -4.29 2.56 7.31
N SER A 127 -5.58 2.33 7.11
CA SER A 127 -6.45 3.23 6.37
C SER A 127 -7.90 2.94 6.70
N ASP A 128 -8.80 3.88 6.37
CA ASP A 128 -10.24 3.64 6.45
C ASP A 128 -10.64 2.71 5.30
N ARG A 129 -11.30 1.61 5.61
CA ARG A 129 -11.71 0.60 4.63
C ARG A 129 -13.15 0.78 4.14
N THR A 130 -13.86 1.78 4.64
CA THR A 130 -15.30 1.96 4.35
C THR A 130 -15.58 2.04 2.85
N ALA A 131 -14.84 2.87 2.13
CA ALA A 131 -15.03 3.04 0.68
C ALA A 131 -14.70 1.75 -0.08
N PHE A 132 -13.64 1.06 0.32
CA PHE A 132 -13.23 -0.20 -0.29
C PHE A 132 -14.30 -1.28 -0.10
N GLU A 133 -14.80 -1.44 1.11
CA GLU A 133 -15.84 -2.43 1.42
C GLU A 133 -17.15 -2.12 0.69
N ASN A 134 -17.48 -0.83 0.57
CA ASN A 134 -18.65 -0.40 -0.19
C ASN A 134 -18.54 -0.76 -1.67
N GLU A 135 -17.38 -0.52 -2.29
CA GLU A 135 -17.16 -0.90 -3.69
C GLU A 135 -17.20 -2.40 -3.90
N ILE A 136 -16.66 -3.19 -2.96
CA ILE A 136 -16.75 -4.66 -3.02
C ILE A 136 -18.20 -5.10 -3.00
N SER A 137 -19.02 -4.54 -2.12
CA SER A 137 -20.44 -4.88 -2.02
C SER A 137 -21.19 -4.57 -3.30
N LEU A 138 -20.95 -3.40 -3.90
CA LEU A 138 -21.58 -3.01 -5.16
C LEU A 138 -21.13 -3.90 -6.32
N TYR A 139 -19.86 -4.22 -6.37
CA TYR A 139 -19.30 -5.14 -7.37
C TYR A 139 -19.95 -6.51 -7.28
N SER A 140 -20.07 -7.03 -6.07
CA SER A 140 -20.70 -8.34 -5.82
C SER A 140 -22.18 -8.35 -6.20
N GLU A 141 -22.92 -7.29 -5.91
CA GLU A 141 -24.32 -7.16 -6.33
C GLU A 141 -24.47 -7.23 -7.84
N ILE A 142 -23.62 -6.51 -8.57
CA ILE A 142 -23.69 -6.46 -10.03
C ILE A 142 -23.36 -7.82 -10.65
N ASN A 143 -22.36 -8.52 -10.12
CA ASN A 143 -21.90 -9.80 -10.69
C ASN A 143 -22.73 -11.00 -10.26
N ASN A 144 -23.62 -10.85 -9.27
CA ASN A 144 -24.49 -11.93 -8.80
C ASN A 144 -25.91 -11.86 -9.37
N LYS A 145 -26.14 -10.96 -10.36
CA LYS A 145 -27.45 -10.84 -11.02
C LYS A 145 -27.51 -11.67 -12.30
#